data_e117d69d61ff5ea77b9d319b8813073f
#
_entry.id   e117d69d61ff5ea77b9d319b8813073f
#
_cell.length_a   1.000
_cell.length_b   1.000
_cell.length_c   1.000
_cell.angle_alpha   90.00
_cell.angle_beta   90.00
_cell.angle_gamma   90.00
#
_symmetry.space_group_name_H-M   'P 1'
#
loop_
_entity.id
_entity.type
_entity.pdbx_description
1 polymer ?
#
loop_
_entity_poly.entity_id
_entity_poly.type
_entity_poly.pdbx_seq_one_letter_code
_entity_poly.pdbx_strand_id
1 'polypeptide(L)'
;YSTFLQRGYDQVFQEVALQNESVVFCLDRAGLVGQDGPTHMGLYDIAYLRAFPGVTLCAPRDAADLGRMLNLAVDSTGPWAIRWPRADAAAESFIPSSLRDPIVAGKAELLLDGDSGAVFAFGEVVNNAIIAAERLKEEHGISLAVYDARFAKPLDEQTIIQAASKFDFIATVEEHSVIGGFGSAVAELLANNSRHQGKSQCRHSIHGVPDNFIAHMTTRDEQLQRCGLDPESLLQSW
;
A
#
# COMPACT_ATOMS: atom_id res chain seq x y z
N TYR A 1 -12.08 12.59 -5.74
CA TYR A 1 -11.25 12.50 -4.55
C TYR A 1 -11.63 11.26 -3.75
N SER A 2 -10.62 10.53 -3.23
CA SER A 2 -10.83 9.33 -2.40
C SER A 2 -11.85 9.58 -1.26
N THR A 3 -11.67 10.66 -0.51
CA THR A 3 -12.58 11.00 0.60
C THR A 3 -14.03 11.22 0.18
N PHE A 4 -14.28 11.75 -1.01
CA PHE A 4 -15.66 12.03 -1.47
C PHE A 4 -16.37 10.79 -1.99
N LEU A 5 -15.64 9.75 -2.38
CA LEU A 5 -16.23 8.48 -2.79
C LEU A 5 -17.00 7.80 -1.63
N GLN A 6 -16.69 8.12 -0.37
CA GLN A 6 -17.45 7.62 0.79
C GLN A 6 -18.95 7.90 0.66
N ARG A 7 -19.36 9.01 0.04
CA ARG A 7 -20.77 9.33 -0.19
C ARG A 7 -21.41 8.51 -1.31
N GLY A 8 -20.58 7.91 -2.17
CA GLY A 8 -21.00 7.02 -3.25
C GLY A 8 -20.86 5.53 -2.91
N TYR A 9 -20.63 5.18 -1.64
CA TYR A 9 -20.35 3.80 -1.23
C TYR A 9 -21.43 2.81 -1.65
N ASP A 10 -22.70 3.16 -1.45
CA ASP A 10 -23.83 2.33 -1.85
C ASP A 10 -23.91 2.14 -3.37
N GLN A 11 -23.64 3.21 -4.15
CA GLN A 11 -23.62 3.15 -5.61
C GLN A 11 -22.45 2.29 -6.11
N VAL A 12 -21.28 2.37 -5.48
CA VAL A 12 -20.15 1.47 -5.80
C VAL A 12 -20.54 0.02 -5.56
N PHE A 13 -21.26 -0.25 -4.48
CA PHE A 13 -21.75 -1.60 -4.18
C PHE A 13 -22.80 -2.08 -5.18
N GLN A 14 -23.92 -1.34 -5.32
CA GLN A 14 -25.08 -1.80 -6.06
C GLN A 14 -24.90 -1.74 -7.57
N GLU A 15 -24.33 -0.63 -8.07
CA GLU A 15 -24.28 -0.37 -9.50
C GLU A 15 -23.02 -0.91 -10.17
N VAL A 16 -21.96 -1.17 -9.39
CA VAL A 16 -20.68 -1.60 -9.95
C VAL A 16 -20.24 -2.96 -9.44
N ALA A 17 -20.01 -3.10 -8.12
CA ALA A 17 -19.42 -4.32 -7.59
C ALA A 17 -20.36 -5.52 -7.68
N LEU A 18 -21.63 -5.35 -7.31
CA LEU A 18 -22.64 -6.42 -7.34
C LEU A 18 -22.90 -6.91 -8.77
N GLN A 19 -22.86 -6.01 -9.73
CA GLN A 19 -23.09 -6.29 -11.16
C GLN A 19 -21.81 -6.68 -11.91
N ASN A 20 -20.66 -6.61 -11.23
CA ASN A 20 -19.32 -6.86 -11.80
C ASN A 20 -19.04 -6.01 -13.05
N GLU A 21 -19.46 -4.73 -13.02
CA GLU A 21 -19.24 -3.81 -14.12
C GLU A 21 -17.76 -3.44 -14.26
N SER A 22 -17.28 -3.31 -15.50
CA SER A 22 -15.90 -2.93 -15.80
C SER A 22 -15.73 -1.41 -15.69
N VAL A 23 -15.61 -0.92 -14.47
CA VAL A 23 -15.41 0.49 -14.13
C VAL A 23 -14.04 0.68 -13.48
N VAL A 24 -13.30 1.70 -13.90
CA VAL A 24 -12.03 2.09 -13.27
C VAL A 24 -12.24 3.34 -12.43
N PHE A 25 -12.21 3.18 -11.11
CA PHE A 25 -12.23 4.30 -10.16
C PHE A 25 -10.82 4.90 -10.02
N CYS A 26 -10.65 6.12 -10.47
CA CYS A 26 -9.43 6.89 -10.35
C CYS A 26 -9.49 7.75 -9.09
N LEU A 27 -8.87 7.28 -7.99
CA LEU A 27 -8.98 7.86 -6.66
C LEU A 27 -7.79 8.80 -6.37
N ASP A 28 -7.96 10.04 -6.72
CA ASP A 28 -7.04 11.12 -6.41
C ASP A 28 -7.13 11.51 -4.92
N ARG A 29 -6.08 12.06 -4.35
CA ARG A 29 -5.95 12.45 -2.94
C ARG A 29 -6.16 11.29 -1.96
N ALA A 30 -5.74 10.11 -2.35
CA ALA A 30 -5.66 9.00 -1.43
C ALA A 30 -4.49 9.20 -0.46
N GLY A 31 -4.74 9.06 0.83
CA GLY A 31 -3.75 9.35 1.86
C GLY A 31 -3.86 10.76 2.44
N LEU A 32 -2.72 11.28 2.90
CA LEU A 32 -2.55 12.58 3.52
C LEU A 32 -2.51 13.69 2.47
N VAL A 33 -3.01 14.89 2.79
CA VAL A 33 -3.22 15.96 1.80
C VAL A 33 -2.68 17.33 2.22
N GLY A 34 -1.87 17.40 3.29
CA GLY A 34 -1.25 18.64 3.75
C GLY A 34 -2.29 19.68 4.18
N GLN A 35 -2.33 20.78 3.44
CA GLN A 35 -3.16 21.95 3.74
C GLN A 35 -4.67 21.72 3.62
N ASP A 36 -5.12 20.74 2.82
CA ASP A 36 -6.54 20.49 2.61
C ASP A 36 -7.23 19.92 3.87
N GLY A 37 -6.46 19.35 4.81
CA GLY A 37 -6.91 18.95 6.13
C GLY A 37 -7.76 17.67 6.17
N PRO A 38 -8.29 17.33 7.36
CA PRO A 38 -8.89 16.02 7.63
C PRO A 38 -10.13 15.69 6.78
N THR A 39 -10.85 16.70 6.29
CA THR A 39 -12.03 16.48 5.43
C THR A 39 -11.70 16.05 4.01
N HIS A 40 -10.44 16.18 3.60
CA HIS A 40 -9.96 15.84 2.26
C HIS A 40 -9.01 14.64 2.23
N MET A 41 -8.61 14.12 3.37
CA MET A 41 -7.74 12.96 3.48
C MET A 41 -8.44 11.68 3.02
N GLY A 42 -7.81 10.95 2.12
CA GLY A 42 -8.29 9.66 1.61
C GLY A 42 -7.75 8.49 2.44
N LEU A 43 -8.18 8.38 3.70
CA LEU A 43 -7.62 7.43 4.67
C LEU A 43 -8.47 6.19 4.90
N TYR A 44 -9.58 6.01 4.18
CA TYR A 44 -10.56 4.95 4.47
C TYR A 44 -10.95 4.13 3.24
N ASP A 45 -10.50 4.51 2.04
CA ASP A 45 -10.89 3.90 0.77
C ASP A 45 -10.50 2.42 0.67
N ILE A 46 -9.32 2.02 1.16
CA ILE A 46 -8.92 0.61 1.18
C ILE A 46 -9.90 -0.20 2.03
N ALA A 47 -10.22 0.29 3.23
CA ALA A 47 -11.05 -0.44 4.19
C ALA A 47 -12.43 -0.80 3.62
N TYR A 48 -13.11 0.14 2.97
CA TYR A 48 -14.45 -0.11 2.46
C TYR A 48 -14.47 -0.76 1.07
N LEU A 49 -13.51 -0.46 0.19
CA LEU A 49 -13.47 -1.07 -1.15
C LEU A 49 -13.02 -2.53 -1.13
N ARG A 50 -12.06 -2.88 -0.27
CA ARG A 50 -11.60 -4.27 -0.18
C ARG A 50 -12.65 -5.24 0.35
N ALA A 51 -13.70 -4.74 0.99
CA ALA A 51 -14.82 -5.57 1.45
C ALA A 51 -15.66 -6.12 0.29
N PHE A 52 -15.71 -5.44 -0.86
CA PHE A 52 -16.54 -5.88 -1.98
C PHE A 52 -15.90 -7.02 -2.78
N PRO A 53 -16.62 -8.13 -3.03
CA PRO A 53 -16.16 -9.16 -3.95
C PRO A 53 -15.85 -8.60 -5.34
N GLY A 54 -14.87 -9.16 -6.03
CA GLY A 54 -14.53 -8.81 -7.42
C GLY A 54 -13.79 -7.48 -7.62
N VAL A 55 -13.76 -6.58 -6.65
CA VAL A 55 -13.03 -5.32 -6.78
C VAL A 55 -11.52 -5.56 -6.74
N THR A 56 -10.79 -5.05 -7.73
CA THR A 56 -9.33 -4.95 -7.72
C THR A 56 -8.92 -3.57 -7.19
N LEU A 57 -8.05 -3.53 -6.19
CA LEU A 57 -7.59 -2.30 -5.55
C LEU A 57 -6.07 -2.22 -5.57
N CYS A 58 -5.53 -1.20 -6.24
CA CYS A 58 -4.09 -1.02 -6.41
C CYS A 58 -3.65 0.44 -6.16
N ALA A 59 -2.35 0.62 -5.94
CA ALA A 59 -1.73 1.91 -5.78
C ALA A 59 -0.36 1.95 -6.46
N PRO A 60 -0.11 2.90 -7.37
CA PRO A 60 1.18 3.07 -8.00
C PRO A 60 2.18 3.70 -7.02
N ARG A 61 3.45 3.33 -7.13
CA ARG A 61 4.54 4.00 -6.39
C ARG A 61 5.01 5.30 -7.04
N ASP A 62 4.71 5.50 -8.34
CA ASP A 62 5.08 6.67 -9.13
C ASP A 62 4.21 6.86 -10.37
N ALA A 63 4.48 7.91 -11.16
CA ALA A 63 3.71 8.24 -12.36
C ALA A 63 3.81 7.18 -13.46
N ALA A 64 4.95 6.51 -13.60
CA ALA A 64 5.12 5.47 -14.62
C ALA A 64 4.24 4.25 -14.29
N ASP A 65 4.21 3.82 -13.04
CA ASP A 65 3.34 2.73 -12.61
C ASP A 65 1.85 3.12 -12.64
N LEU A 66 1.50 4.39 -12.41
CA LEU A 66 0.13 4.86 -12.59
C LEU A 66 -0.36 4.64 -14.03
N GLY A 67 0.43 5.03 -15.03
CA GLY A 67 0.08 4.80 -16.44
C GLY A 67 -0.04 3.31 -16.79
N ARG A 68 0.86 2.48 -16.27
CA ARG A 68 0.85 1.02 -16.50
C ARG A 68 -0.36 0.34 -15.82
N MET A 69 -0.68 0.73 -14.59
CA MET A 69 -1.85 0.23 -13.86
C MET A 69 -3.15 0.64 -14.53
N LEU A 70 -3.24 1.89 -15.03
CA LEU A 70 -4.40 2.36 -15.75
C LEU A 70 -4.64 1.57 -17.05
N ASN A 71 -3.58 1.33 -17.83
CA ASN A 71 -3.69 0.52 -19.05
C ASN A 71 -4.16 -0.91 -18.71
N LEU A 72 -3.56 -1.54 -17.68
CA LEU A 72 -3.96 -2.87 -17.24
C LEU A 72 -5.44 -2.89 -16.79
N ALA A 73 -5.89 -1.89 -16.04
CA ALA A 73 -7.25 -1.80 -15.55
C ALA A 73 -8.28 -1.65 -16.67
N VAL A 74 -7.96 -0.83 -17.68
CA VAL A 74 -8.84 -0.61 -18.85
C VAL A 74 -8.97 -1.88 -19.70
N ASP A 75 -7.91 -2.67 -19.81
CA ASP A 75 -7.90 -3.92 -20.56
C ASP A 75 -8.46 -5.12 -19.74
N SER A 76 -8.81 -4.91 -18.48
CA SER A 76 -9.31 -5.95 -17.57
C SER A 76 -10.84 -5.95 -17.48
N THR A 77 -11.38 -7.04 -16.96
CA THR A 77 -12.82 -7.14 -16.62
C THR A 77 -13.05 -6.94 -15.12
N GLY A 78 -14.25 -6.47 -14.77
CA GLY A 78 -14.66 -6.19 -13.39
C GLY A 78 -14.14 -4.84 -12.88
N PRO A 79 -14.55 -4.45 -11.67
CA PRO A 79 -14.25 -3.15 -11.10
C PRO A 79 -12.82 -3.02 -10.59
N TRP A 80 -12.18 -1.91 -10.95
CA TRP A 80 -10.85 -1.54 -10.48
C TRP A 80 -10.89 -0.22 -9.72
N ALA A 81 -10.09 -0.09 -8.68
CA ALA A 81 -9.81 1.17 -7.99
C ALA A 81 -8.29 1.40 -7.95
N ILE A 82 -7.84 2.48 -8.56
CA ILE A 82 -6.45 2.92 -8.55
C ILE A 82 -6.37 4.16 -7.68
N ARG A 83 -5.58 4.13 -6.62
CA ARG A 83 -5.46 5.23 -5.65
C ARG A 83 -4.06 5.84 -5.66
N TRP A 84 -3.98 7.18 -5.62
CA TRP A 84 -2.70 7.91 -5.56
C TRP A 84 -2.82 9.19 -4.72
N PRO A 85 -1.70 9.68 -4.13
CA PRO A 85 -1.72 10.85 -3.27
C PRO A 85 -1.80 12.15 -4.07
N ARG A 86 -2.08 13.24 -3.36
CA ARG A 86 -1.82 14.60 -3.83
C ARG A 86 -0.35 14.94 -3.59
N ALA A 87 0.49 14.64 -4.55
CA ALA A 87 1.93 14.91 -4.51
C ALA A 87 2.44 15.19 -5.91
N ASP A 88 3.58 15.86 -6.00
CA ASP A 88 4.32 15.94 -7.25
C ASP A 88 4.87 14.54 -7.57
N ALA A 89 4.62 14.09 -8.80
CA ALA A 89 5.17 12.82 -9.22
C ALA A 89 6.69 12.94 -9.31
N ALA A 90 7.43 12.03 -8.69
CA ALA A 90 8.85 11.92 -8.91
C ALA A 90 9.12 11.80 -10.42
N ALA A 91 10.02 12.63 -10.94
CA ALA A 91 10.30 12.70 -12.39
C ALA A 91 10.80 11.34 -12.92
N GLU A 92 11.55 10.61 -12.09
CA GLU A 92 11.90 9.20 -12.30
C GLU A 92 11.92 8.51 -10.94
N SER A 93 11.37 7.29 -10.87
CA SER A 93 11.55 6.47 -9.68
C SER A 93 12.97 5.92 -9.63
N PHE A 94 13.38 5.43 -8.46
CA PHE A 94 14.66 4.76 -8.23
C PHE A 94 14.93 3.60 -9.22
N ILE A 95 13.89 3.07 -9.89
CA ILE A 95 14.01 1.99 -10.87
C ILE A 95 13.55 2.49 -12.24
N PRO A 96 14.45 2.53 -13.25
CA PRO A 96 14.08 2.87 -14.61
C PRO A 96 12.93 2.00 -15.14
N SER A 97 12.03 2.58 -15.90
CA SER A 97 10.85 1.88 -16.43
C SER A 97 11.18 0.64 -17.27
N SER A 98 12.36 0.62 -17.90
CA SER A 98 12.86 -0.51 -18.69
C SER A 98 13.30 -1.73 -17.85
N LEU A 99 13.49 -1.56 -16.54
CA LEU A 99 13.94 -2.61 -15.62
C LEU A 99 12.82 -3.10 -14.68
N ARG A 100 11.59 -2.60 -14.86
CA ARG A 100 10.46 -2.96 -14.00
C ARG A 100 9.80 -4.25 -14.48
N ASP A 101 9.42 -5.09 -13.53
CA ASP A 101 8.59 -6.24 -13.81
C ASP A 101 7.21 -5.82 -14.37
N PRO A 102 6.64 -6.62 -15.28
CA PRO A 102 5.26 -6.41 -15.72
C PRO A 102 4.30 -6.34 -14.52
N ILE A 103 3.32 -5.42 -14.60
CA ILE A 103 2.28 -5.37 -13.58
C ILE A 103 1.29 -6.49 -13.85
N VAL A 104 1.14 -7.38 -12.88
CA VAL A 104 0.17 -8.47 -12.89
C VAL A 104 -0.71 -8.31 -11.65
N ALA A 105 -2.03 -8.40 -11.82
CA ALA A 105 -2.97 -8.25 -10.72
C ALA A 105 -2.66 -9.24 -9.59
N GLY A 106 -2.55 -8.72 -8.37
CA GLY A 106 -2.21 -9.52 -7.19
C GLY A 106 -0.76 -10.00 -7.13
N LYS A 107 0.17 -9.32 -7.84
CA LYS A 107 1.61 -9.62 -7.75
C LYS A 107 2.41 -8.41 -7.27
N ALA A 108 3.18 -8.65 -6.21
CA ALA A 108 4.16 -7.72 -5.67
C ALA A 108 5.46 -7.77 -6.50
N GLU A 109 6.25 -6.70 -6.44
CA GLU A 109 7.59 -6.61 -7.04
C GLU A 109 8.65 -6.51 -5.94
N LEU A 110 9.67 -7.35 -5.99
CA LEU A 110 10.84 -7.23 -5.12
C LEU A 110 11.73 -6.09 -5.63
N LEU A 111 11.97 -5.10 -4.79
CA LEU A 111 12.77 -3.90 -5.13
C LEU A 111 14.17 -3.95 -4.52
N LEU A 112 14.27 -4.40 -3.27
CA LEU A 112 15.53 -4.64 -2.58
C LEU A 112 15.53 -6.05 -2.02
N ASP A 113 16.63 -6.78 -2.22
CA ASP A 113 16.83 -8.07 -1.59
C ASP A 113 17.42 -7.91 -0.18
N GLY A 114 17.08 -8.86 0.72
CA GLY A 114 17.51 -8.84 2.10
C GLY A 114 17.35 -10.19 2.78
N ASP A 115 17.98 -10.32 3.95
CA ASP A 115 18.05 -11.56 4.72
C ASP A 115 17.57 -11.45 6.16
N SER A 116 17.35 -10.22 6.66
CA SER A 116 17.01 -9.95 8.06
C SER A 116 15.51 -9.82 8.33
N GLY A 117 14.71 -9.57 7.28
CA GLY A 117 13.28 -9.37 7.36
C GLY A 117 12.70 -8.91 6.03
N ALA A 118 11.39 -8.65 5.97
CA ALA A 118 10.75 -8.13 4.76
C ALA A 118 9.79 -6.96 5.06
N VAL A 119 9.73 -6.00 4.14
CA VAL A 119 8.80 -4.88 4.16
C VAL A 119 7.94 -4.94 2.90
N PHE A 120 6.62 -4.89 3.08
CA PHE A 120 5.66 -4.74 2.00
C PHE A 120 5.08 -3.33 2.07
N ALA A 121 5.48 -2.47 1.15
CA ALA A 121 4.98 -1.10 1.10
C ALA A 121 3.94 -0.94 -0.02
N PHE A 122 2.92 -0.12 0.21
CA PHE A 122 1.78 0.03 -0.69
C PHE A 122 1.59 1.47 -1.13
N GLY A 123 1.78 1.73 -2.43
CA GLY A 123 1.67 3.03 -3.04
C GLY A 123 2.97 3.86 -2.93
N GLU A 124 2.86 5.17 -2.94
CA GLU A 124 4.02 6.09 -3.01
C GLU A 124 4.98 5.97 -1.83
N VAL A 125 4.51 5.58 -0.64
CA VAL A 125 5.35 5.34 0.55
C VAL A 125 6.37 4.18 0.37
N VAL A 126 6.31 3.45 -0.72
CA VAL A 126 7.36 2.51 -1.14
C VAL A 126 8.71 3.20 -1.22
N ASN A 127 8.75 4.45 -1.71
CA ASN A 127 9.98 5.23 -1.81
C ASN A 127 10.60 5.51 -0.42
N ASN A 128 9.76 5.83 0.57
CA ASN A 128 10.20 6.03 1.95
C ASN A 128 10.72 4.73 2.58
N ALA A 129 10.07 3.61 2.28
CA ALA A 129 10.49 2.29 2.76
C ALA A 129 11.85 1.88 2.16
N ILE A 130 12.12 2.17 0.88
CA ILE A 130 13.42 1.92 0.24
C ILE A 130 14.52 2.73 0.94
N ILE A 131 14.32 4.05 1.09
CA ILE A 131 15.31 4.93 1.72
C ILE A 131 15.60 4.47 3.16
N ALA A 132 14.57 4.12 3.94
CA ALA A 132 14.74 3.62 5.30
C ALA A 132 15.51 2.30 5.35
N ALA A 133 15.20 1.35 4.45
CA ALA A 133 15.88 0.05 4.40
C ALA A 133 17.36 0.16 3.96
N GLU A 134 17.67 1.04 2.98
CA GLU A 134 19.05 1.30 2.57
C GLU A 134 19.86 1.90 3.71
N ARG A 135 19.32 2.90 4.41
CA ARG A 135 19.97 3.49 5.57
C ARG A 135 20.12 2.49 6.72
N LEU A 136 19.12 1.66 6.99
CA LEU A 136 19.20 0.61 8.02
C LEU A 136 20.36 -0.36 7.74
N LYS A 137 20.56 -0.71 6.46
CA LYS A 137 21.69 -1.53 6.05
C LYS A 137 23.04 -0.82 6.22
N GLU A 138 23.13 0.46 5.85
CA GLU A 138 24.35 1.25 5.95
C GLU A 138 24.73 1.53 7.42
N GLU A 139 23.77 1.91 8.26
CA GLU A 139 24.00 2.35 9.64
C GLU A 139 24.11 1.19 10.62
N HIS A 140 23.37 0.08 10.40
CA HIS A 140 23.24 -1.02 11.36
C HIS A 140 23.57 -2.40 10.78
N GLY A 141 23.85 -2.53 9.48
CA GLY A 141 24.13 -3.81 8.82
C GLY A 141 22.92 -4.73 8.69
N ILE A 142 21.70 -4.23 8.92
CA ILE A 142 20.46 -4.99 8.84
C ILE A 142 19.88 -4.84 7.43
N SER A 143 19.77 -5.94 6.69
CA SER A 143 19.32 -5.96 5.28
C SER A 143 17.89 -6.46 5.17
N LEU A 144 16.93 -5.55 4.92
CA LEU A 144 15.54 -5.89 4.70
C LEU A 144 15.22 -6.08 3.23
N ALA A 145 14.45 -7.12 2.90
CA ALA A 145 13.82 -7.23 1.59
C ALA A 145 12.66 -6.25 1.49
N VAL A 146 12.63 -5.42 0.44
CA VAL A 146 11.54 -4.45 0.23
C VAL A 146 10.74 -4.82 -1.01
N TYR A 147 9.44 -5.00 -0.81
CA TYR A 147 8.47 -5.29 -1.86
C TYR A 147 7.55 -4.11 -2.08
N ASP A 148 7.36 -3.71 -3.34
CA ASP A 148 6.19 -2.93 -3.75
C ASP A 148 4.99 -3.89 -3.81
N ALA A 149 4.06 -3.73 -2.90
CA ALA A 149 2.88 -4.60 -2.82
C ALA A 149 1.94 -4.43 -4.02
N ARG A 150 1.92 -3.24 -4.66
CA ARG A 150 1.10 -2.87 -5.83
C ARG A 150 -0.41 -3.03 -5.62
N PHE A 151 -0.84 -4.11 -4.96
CA PHE A 151 -2.25 -4.47 -4.79
C PHE A 151 -2.58 -4.70 -3.31
N ALA A 152 -3.64 -4.03 -2.84
CA ALA A 152 -4.27 -4.36 -1.58
C ALA A 152 -5.37 -5.43 -1.75
N LYS A 153 -5.85 -5.59 -3.00
CA LYS A 153 -6.77 -6.65 -3.40
C LYS A 153 -6.70 -6.90 -4.92
N PRO A 154 -6.47 -8.15 -5.36
CA PRO A 154 -6.06 -9.27 -4.52
C PRO A 154 -4.65 -9.06 -3.95
N LEU A 155 -4.35 -9.65 -2.79
CA LEU A 155 -3.01 -9.71 -2.23
C LEU A 155 -2.14 -10.70 -3.02
N ASP A 156 -0.81 -10.48 -3.05
CA ASP A 156 0.14 -11.53 -3.40
C ASP A 156 0.34 -12.47 -2.20
N GLU A 157 -0.66 -13.30 -1.94
CA GLU A 157 -0.67 -14.22 -0.80
C GLU A 157 0.55 -15.11 -0.77
N GLN A 158 0.97 -15.61 -1.95
CA GLN A 158 2.12 -16.50 -2.06
C GLN A 158 3.42 -15.84 -1.57
N THR A 159 3.71 -14.63 -2.07
CA THR A 159 4.92 -13.89 -1.69
C THR A 159 4.91 -13.50 -0.21
N ILE A 160 3.76 -13.05 0.31
CA ILE A 160 3.61 -12.69 1.73
C ILE A 160 3.81 -13.91 2.64
N ILE A 161 3.19 -15.06 2.32
CA ILE A 161 3.33 -16.29 3.10
C ILE A 161 4.77 -16.83 3.02
N GLN A 162 5.42 -16.77 1.87
CA GLN A 162 6.82 -17.16 1.71
C GLN A 162 7.73 -16.28 2.57
N ALA A 163 7.54 -14.96 2.54
CA ALA A 163 8.30 -14.04 3.39
C ALA A 163 8.09 -14.32 4.88
N ALA A 164 6.85 -14.50 5.32
CA ALA A 164 6.53 -14.84 6.71
C ALA A 164 7.06 -16.22 7.16
N SER A 165 7.31 -17.11 6.20
CA SER A 165 7.93 -18.42 6.47
C SER A 165 9.45 -18.35 6.50
N LYS A 166 10.05 -17.40 5.78
CA LYS A 166 11.50 -17.19 5.68
C LYS A 166 12.02 -16.32 6.82
N PHE A 167 11.28 -15.28 7.20
CA PHE A 167 11.73 -14.26 8.15
C PHE A 167 10.95 -14.31 9.47
N ASP A 168 11.61 -13.92 10.56
CA ASP A 168 10.98 -13.76 11.86
C ASP A 168 10.23 -12.42 12.00
N PHE A 169 10.45 -11.49 11.03
CA PHE A 169 9.86 -10.16 11.03
C PHE A 169 9.43 -9.76 9.62
N ILE A 170 8.19 -9.27 9.52
CA ILE A 170 7.70 -8.53 8.35
C ILE A 170 7.04 -7.24 8.81
N ALA A 171 7.13 -6.20 7.97
CA ALA A 171 6.43 -4.95 8.14
C ALA A 171 5.54 -4.66 6.94
N THR A 172 4.44 -3.95 7.16
CA THR A 172 3.64 -3.34 6.10
C THR A 172 3.64 -1.83 6.27
N VAL A 173 3.73 -1.09 5.14
CA VAL A 173 3.75 0.38 5.13
C VAL A 173 2.69 0.87 4.16
N GLU A 174 1.79 1.73 4.64
CA GLU A 174 0.67 2.27 3.84
C GLU A 174 0.30 3.68 4.25
N GLU A 175 -0.12 4.51 3.32
CA GLU A 175 -0.69 5.82 3.58
C GLU A 175 -2.23 5.73 3.65
N HIS A 176 -2.69 5.05 4.68
CA HIS A 176 -4.10 4.76 4.99
C HIS A 176 -4.22 4.52 6.50
N SER A 177 -5.42 4.60 7.05
CA SER A 177 -5.65 4.17 8.44
C SER A 177 -5.12 2.75 8.66
N VAL A 178 -4.43 2.52 9.79
CA VAL A 178 -3.99 1.16 10.19
C VAL A 178 -5.17 0.20 10.36
N ILE A 179 -6.39 0.73 10.53
CA ILE A 179 -7.62 -0.05 10.69
C ILE A 179 -8.22 -0.35 9.31
N GLY A 180 -8.32 -1.61 8.96
CA GLY A 180 -8.97 -2.07 7.74
C GLY A 180 -8.17 -1.86 6.44
N GLY A 181 -6.94 -1.32 6.51
CA GLY A 181 -6.08 -1.04 5.38
C GLY A 181 -5.37 -2.28 4.82
N PHE A 182 -4.28 -2.04 4.08
CA PHE A 182 -3.43 -3.07 3.49
C PHE A 182 -2.75 -3.94 4.56
N GLY A 183 -2.19 -3.32 5.61
CA GLY A 183 -1.58 -4.07 6.72
C GLY A 183 -2.58 -4.95 7.47
N SER A 184 -3.83 -4.49 7.62
CA SER A 184 -4.90 -5.32 8.17
C SER A 184 -5.21 -6.53 7.27
N ALA A 185 -5.22 -6.35 5.94
CA ALA A 185 -5.43 -7.46 5.00
C ALA A 185 -4.30 -8.50 5.09
N VAL A 186 -3.05 -8.06 5.23
CA VAL A 186 -1.90 -8.94 5.44
C VAL A 186 -2.02 -9.68 6.79
N ALA A 187 -2.43 -8.99 7.86
CA ALA A 187 -2.63 -9.62 9.16
C ALA A 187 -3.72 -10.70 9.12
N GLU A 188 -4.84 -10.45 8.43
CA GLU A 188 -5.91 -11.44 8.20
C GLU A 188 -5.39 -12.68 7.46
N LEU A 189 -4.60 -12.48 6.39
CA LEU A 189 -3.97 -13.56 5.63
C LEU A 189 -3.06 -14.41 6.52
N LEU A 190 -2.17 -13.78 7.28
CA LEU A 190 -1.22 -14.47 8.16
C LEU A 190 -1.93 -15.23 9.29
N ALA A 191 -2.96 -14.64 9.90
CA ALA A 191 -3.76 -15.28 10.93
C ALA A 191 -4.49 -16.54 10.43
N ASN A 192 -5.01 -16.49 9.19
CA ASN A 192 -5.65 -17.64 8.57
C ASN A 192 -4.65 -18.74 8.19
N ASN A 193 -3.46 -18.35 7.72
CA ASN A 193 -2.42 -19.32 7.33
C ASN A 193 -1.74 -19.99 8.52
N SER A 194 -1.51 -19.28 9.61
CA SER A 194 -0.85 -19.81 10.82
C SER A 194 -1.64 -20.94 11.49
N ARG A 195 -2.96 -20.96 11.33
CA ARG A 195 -3.82 -22.05 11.83
C ARG A 195 -3.53 -23.41 11.16
N HIS A 196 -2.91 -23.40 9.99
CA HIS A 196 -2.65 -24.60 9.20
C HIS A 196 -1.20 -25.12 9.26
N GLN A 197 -0.25 -24.34 9.78
CA GLN A 197 1.19 -24.68 9.64
C GLN A 197 1.96 -24.91 10.96
N GLY A 198 1.41 -24.62 12.13
CA GLY A 198 2.03 -24.97 13.43
C GLY A 198 3.41 -24.34 13.72
N LYS A 199 3.84 -23.33 12.96
CA LYS A 199 5.12 -22.63 13.13
C LYS A 199 5.01 -21.45 14.08
N SER A 200 6.15 -21.08 14.70
CA SER A 200 6.34 -19.81 15.42
C SER A 200 5.86 -18.64 14.58
N GLN A 201 5.09 -17.76 15.22
CA GLN A 201 4.45 -16.63 14.53
C GLN A 201 5.53 -15.63 14.11
N CYS A 202 5.69 -15.40 12.80
CA CYS A 202 6.41 -14.24 12.28
C CYS A 202 5.81 -12.96 12.88
N ARG A 203 6.62 -12.09 13.44
CA ARG A 203 6.16 -10.79 13.96
C ARG A 203 5.76 -9.90 12.78
N HIS A 204 4.52 -9.44 12.76
CA HIS A 204 4.02 -8.49 11.77
C HIS A 204 3.80 -7.11 12.41
N SER A 205 4.43 -6.08 11.84
CA SER A 205 4.28 -4.68 12.22
C SER A 205 3.53 -3.93 11.14
N ILE A 206 2.52 -3.13 11.52
CA ILE A 206 1.72 -2.31 10.59
C ILE A 206 2.10 -0.85 10.79
N HIS A 207 2.61 -0.21 9.73
CA HIS A 207 2.92 1.21 9.67
C HIS A 207 1.91 1.90 8.75
N GLY A 208 1.14 2.80 9.30
CA GLY A 208 0.08 3.55 8.62
C GLY A 208 -0.37 4.73 9.47
N VAL A 209 -1.40 5.41 9.01
CA VAL A 209 -1.99 6.54 9.75
C VAL A 209 -2.68 6.00 11.01
N PRO A 210 -2.30 6.50 12.20
CA PRO A 210 -2.87 6.04 13.46
C PRO A 210 -4.37 6.36 13.56
N ASP A 211 -5.07 5.72 14.50
CA ASP A 211 -6.51 5.90 14.75
C ASP A 211 -6.79 7.29 15.37
N ASN A 212 -6.48 8.34 14.61
CA ASN A 212 -6.68 9.73 14.96
C ASN A 212 -6.99 10.57 13.71
N PHE A 213 -7.78 11.63 13.87
CA PHE A 213 -7.90 12.64 12.83
C PHE A 213 -6.63 13.49 12.77
N ILE A 214 -5.95 13.46 11.63
CA ILE A 214 -4.72 14.20 11.42
C ILE A 214 -5.08 15.67 11.12
N ALA A 215 -4.46 16.59 11.85
CA ALA A 215 -4.68 18.01 11.67
C ALA A 215 -4.11 18.53 10.33
N HIS A 216 -4.54 19.72 9.94
CA HIS A 216 -3.91 20.48 8.86
C HIS A 216 -2.41 20.64 9.12
N MET A 217 -1.61 20.56 8.09
CA MET A 217 -0.19 20.88 8.10
C MET A 217 0.18 21.58 6.80
N THR A 218 1.34 22.25 6.78
CA THR A 218 1.78 23.00 5.60
C THR A 218 2.01 22.08 4.42
N THR A 219 2.56 20.88 4.68
CA THR A 219 2.90 19.91 3.66
C THR A 219 2.38 18.51 4.02
N ARG A 220 2.30 17.63 3.01
CA ARG A 220 2.05 16.21 3.21
C ARG A 220 3.22 15.54 3.95
N ASP A 221 4.45 15.98 3.69
CA ASP A 221 5.65 15.40 4.33
C ASP A 221 5.65 15.61 5.85
N GLU A 222 5.21 16.78 6.34
CA GLU A 222 5.00 16.99 7.77
C GLU A 222 3.98 16.03 8.37
N GLN A 223 2.94 15.69 7.60
CA GLN A 223 1.92 14.72 8.05
C GLN A 223 2.47 13.28 8.01
N LEU A 224 3.27 12.91 6.99
CA LEU A 224 3.96 11.62 6.94
C LEU A 224 4.88 11.46 8.15
N GLN A 225 5.68 12.46 8.47
CA GLN A 225 6.55 12.46 9.64
C GLN A 225 5.74 12.30 10.94
N ARG A 226 4.65 13.04 11.09
CA ARG A 226 3.79 12.92 12.26
C ARG A 226 3.14 11.55 12.41
N CYS A 227 2.89 10.86 11.30
CA CYS A 227 2.33 9.50 11.29
C CYS A 227 3.41 8.41 11.38
N GLY A 228 4.70 8.76 11.41
CA GLY A 228 5.79 7.79 11.44
C GLY A 228 6.00 7.06 10.10
N LEU A 229 5.64 7.72 8.99
CA LEU A 229 5.74 7.16 7.64
C LEU A 229 6.87 7.76 6.81
N ASP A 230 7.63 8.70 7.35
CA ASP A 230 8.85 9.23 6.75
C ASP A 230 10.02 8.24 6.93
N PRO A 231 11.10 8.35 6.11
CA PRO A 231 12.21 7.39 6.16
C PRO A 231 12.89 7.28 7.51
N GLU A 232 13.06 8.38 8.25
CA GLU A 232 13.70 8.39 9.56
C GLU A 232 12.87 7.63 10.60
N SER A 233 11.56 7.89 10.63
CA SER A 233 10.65 7.24 11.57
C SER A 233 10.53 5.73 11.28
N LEU A 234 10.48 5.35 10.00
CA LEU A 234 10.47 3.94 9.59
C LEU A 234 11.76 3.23 10.01
N LEU A 235 12.93 3.84 9.78
CA LEU A 235 14.23 3.29 10.19
C LEU A 235 14.28 3.04 11.70
N GLN A 236 13.78 3.97 12.51
CA GLN A 236 13.78 3.82 13.98
C GLN A 236 12.82 2.75 14.49
N SER A 237 11.84 2.36 13.68
CA SER A 237 10.80 1.39 14.05
C SER A 237 11.13 -0.06 13.68
N TRP A 238 12.09 -0.26 12.82
CA TRP A 238 12.53 -1.58 12.34
C TRP A 238 13.76 -2.09 13.07
#